data_ed498fcb8b2e54d90fb668d9aa67af00
#
_entry.id   ed498fcb8b2e54d90fb668d9aa67af00
#
_cell.length_a   1.000
_cell.length_b   1.000
_cell.length_c   1.000
_cell.angle_alpha   90.00
_cell.angle_beta   90.00
_cell.angle_gamma   90.00
#
_symmetry.space_group_name_H-M   'P 1'
#
loop_
_entity.id
_entity.type
_entity.pdbx_description
1 polymer ?
#
loop_
_entity_poly.entity_id
_entity_poly.type
_entity_poly.pdbx_seq_one_letter_code
_entity_poly.pdbx_strand_id
1 'polypeptide(L)'
;MGGFQKFFKGLTAFPKKHKKFVTTDSFRFPQGFKIDEGRRQIYLPSIGWVKYKRSRFIQGKAKNVTVSRQADGWYVSIQTEYEMEPPKHAGDSVGIDMGCVRFCTLSDGTFFEPCGALKKSLKKLARMQRRLARMQKFGKNWRKQKAAIARLHQHIANVRRDFIEKVSLNICKNHAEIFREDLKVKNMTASAKGTVEVPGSRVAQKSGLNRSILDQGWGMFFSKLDWKALRLGGHVHTVPPQNTSRTCPICGCVSKDNRKTQALFKCVSCGHQGNADVVAAINIKERGRGSLACGESERNAQAQVNLGRSKKPAPNQQQESTEVISSASC
;
A
#
# COMPACT_ATOMS: atom_id res chain seq x y z
N MET A 1 16.90 -9.46 -2.18
CA MET A 1 17.49 -10.82 -2.10
C MET A 1 16.50 -11.81 -2.70
N GLY A 2 16.92 -12.65 -3.65
CA GLY A 2 16.12 -13.73 -4.23
C GLY A 2 15.87 -14.87 -3.23
N GLY A 3 14.84 -15.71 -3.49
CA GLY A 3 14.46 -16.81 -2.58
C GLY A 3 15.60 -17.79 -2.26
N PHE A 4 16.44 -18.11 -3.25
CA PHE A 4 17.62 -18.96 -3.07
C PHE A 4 18.70 -18.32 -2.19
N GLN A 5 18.96 -17.01 -2.34
CA GLN A 5 19.93 -16.31 -1.48
C GLN A 5 19.51 -16.30 -0.01
N LYS A 6 18.21 -16.22 0.28
CA LYS A 6 17.68 -16.31 1.65
C LYS A 6 17.79 -17.74 2.19
N PHE A 7 17.55 -18.74 1.35
CA PHE A 7 17.71 -20.15 1.71
C PHE A 7 19.17 -20.47 2.07
N PHE A 8 20.12 -20.11 1.20
CA PHE A 8 21.55 -20.34 1.47
C PHE A 8 22.08 -19.60 2.71
N LYS A 9 21.40 -18.53 3.12
CA LYS A 9 21.71 -17.82 4.38
C LYS A 9 20.96 -18.37 5.59
N GLY A 10 20.25 -19.50 5.46
CA GLY A 10 19.47 -20.10 6.54
C GLY A 10 18.22 -19.30 6.99
N LEU A 11 17.85 -18.24 6.25
CA LEU A 11 16.77 -17.32 6.62
C LEU A 11 15.36 -17.83 6.24
N THR A 12 15.29 -18.82 5.34
CA THR A 12 14.00 -19.39 4.88
C THR A 12 14.19 -20.83 4.42
N ALA A 13 13.12 -21.62 4.45
CA ALA A 13 13.11 -22.95 3.83
C ALA A 13 13.33 -22.88 2.32
N PHE A 14 13.65 -24.02 1.70
CA PHE A 14 13.86 -24.13 0.26
C PHE A 14 12.72 -23.52 -0.55
N PRO A 15 13.00 -22.70 -1.59
CA PRO A 15 11.99 -22.07 -2.40
C PRO A 15 11.06 -23.10 -3.06
N LYS A 16 9.77 -23.00 -2.83
CA LYS A 16 8.78 -23.90 -3.45
C LYS A 16 8.61 -23.54 -4.93
N LYS A 17 8.53 -24.55 -5.79
CA LYS A 17 8.22 -24.38 -7.21
C LYS A 17 6.85 -23.73 -7.39
N HIS A 18 6.75 -22.76 -8.31
CA HIS A 18 5.46 -22.21 -8.72
C HIS A 18 4.60 -23.31 -9.36
N LYS A 19 3.39 -23.48 -8.83
CA LYS A 19 2.42 -24.43 -9.39
C LYS A 19 1.57 -23.72 -10.43
N LYS A 20 1.53 -24.26 -11.66
CA LYS A 20 0.66 -23.79 -12.73
C LYS A 20 -0.80 -23.70 -12.25
N PHE A 21 -1.50 -22.62 -12.54
CA PHE A 21 -2.88 -22.31 -12.13
C PHE A 21 -3.13 -22.09 -10.64
N VAL A 22 -2.10 -22.13 -9.78
CA VAL A 22 -2.22 -21.87 -8.33
C VAL A 22 -1.72 -20.46 -8.03
N THR A 23 -0.64 -20.05 -8.64
CA THR A 23 -0.08 -18.70 -8.53
C THR A 23 -0.48 -17.85 -9.75
N THR A 24 -0.45 -16.54 -9.59
CA THR A 24 -0.65 -15.61 -10.71
C THR A 24 0.48 -15.79 -11.71
N ASP A 25 0.15 -16.12 -12.97
CA ASP A 25 1.13 -16.21 -14.04
C ASP A 25 1.70 -14.80 -14.28
N SER A 26 3.00 -14.65 -14.04
CA SER A 26 3.72 -13.39 -14.22
C SER A 26 5.14 -13.66 -14.67
N PHE A 27 5.58 -12.91 -15.66
CA PHE A 27 6.95 -12.97 -16.16
C PHE A 27 7.47 -11.58 -16.46
N ARG A 28 8.77 -11.38 -16.23
CA ARG A 28 9.44 -10.10 -16.34
C ARG A 28 10.52 -10.16 -17.41
N PHE A 29 10.54 -9.13 -18.25
CA PHE A 29 11.57 -8.87 -19.25
C PHE A 29 12.44 -7.71 -18.76
N PRO A 30 13.63 -7.97 -18.23
CA PRO A 30 14.54 -6.91 -17.78
C PRO A 30 15.19 -6.15 -18.96
N GLN A 31 15.28 -6.81 -20.13
CA GLN A 31 15.88 -6.28 -21.35
C GLN A 31 15.29 -6.96 -22.60
N GLY A 32 15.68 -6.50 -23.79
CA GLY A 32 15.28 -7.10 -25.06
C GLY A 32 13.85 -6.77 -25.51
N PHE A 33 13.08 -6.02 -24.74
CA PHE A 33 11.78 -5.51 -25.14
C PHE A 33 11.92 -4.22 -25.95
N LYS A 34 10.94 -3.95 -26.83
CA LYS A 34 10.80 -2.68 -27.56
C LYS A 34 9.37 -2.18 -27.42
N ILE A 35 9.17 -0.87 -27.39
CA ILE A 35 7.86 -0.26 -27.23
C ILE A 35 7.60 0.66 -28.43
N ASP A 36 6.49 0.45 -29.12
CA ASP A 36 5.97 1.33 -30.16
C ASP A 36 4.68 1.98 -29.61
N GLU A 37 4.79 3.21 -29.13
CA GLU A 37 3.64 3.95 -28.60
C GLU A 37 2.67 4.39 -29.69
N GLY A 38 3.12 4.64 -30.90
CA GLY A 38 2.29 5.02 -32.03
C GLY A 38 1.33 3.91 -32.43
N ARG A 39 1.86 2.72 -32.62
CA ARG A 39 1.10 1.52 -32.95
C ARG A 39 0.47 0.83 -31.73
N ARG A 40 0.79 1.29 -30.52
CA ARG A 40 0.36 0.70 -29.24
C ARG A 40 0.74 -0.78 -29.13
N GLN A 41 1.99 -1.08 -29.48
CA GLN A 41 2.56 -2.43 -29.49
C GLN A 41 3.80 -2.50 -28.62
N ILE A 42 4.02 -3.67 -28.06
CA ILE A 42 5.23 -4.00 -27.33
C ILE A 42 5.83 -5.29 -27.88
N TYR A 43 7.10 -5.25 -28.20
CA TYR A 43 7.86 -6.44 -28.55
C TYR A 43 8.36 -7.10 -27.28
N LEU A 44 8.08 -8.38 -27.14
CA LEU A 44 8.53 -9.21 -26.03
C LEU A 44 9.38 -10.36 -26.59
N PRO A 45 10.61 -10.58 -26.07
CA PRO A 45 11.45 -11.69 -26.48
C PRO A 45 10.68 -13.03 -26.46
N SER A 46 10.87 -13.85 -27.47
CA SER A 46 10.20 -15.16 -27.67
C SER A 46 8.66 -15.12 -27.90
N ILE A 47 8.03 -13.95 -27.84
CA ILE A 47 6.58 -13.79 -28.06
C ILE A 47 6.29 -12.96 -29.32
N GLY A 48 7.18 -11.97 -29.61
CA GLY A 48 6.99 -11.04 -30.70
C GLY A 48 6.20 -9.79 -30.33
N TRP A 49 5.63 -9.13 -31.34
CA TRP A 49 4.86 -7.91 -31.16
C TRP A 49 3.44 -8.19 -30.63
N VAL A 50 3.08 -7.57 -29.51
CA VAL A 50 1.77 -7.71 -28.87
C VAL A 50 1.11 -6.34 -28.76
N LYS A 51 -0.14 -6.23 -29.21
CA LYS A 51 -0.95 -5.01 -29.00
C LYS A 51 -1.36 -4.88 -27.54
N TYR A 52 -1.30 -3.65 -27.01
CA TYR A 52 -1.78 -3.36 -25.67
C TYR A 52 -2.66 -2.10 -25.64
N LYS A 53 -3.58 -2.04 -24.68
CA LYS A 53 -4.39 -0.86 -24.43
C LYS A 53 -3.59 0.12 -23.59
N ARG A 54 -3.17 1.22 -24.16
CA ARG A 54 -2.43 2.27 -23.48
C ARG A 54 -3.34 3.03 -22.53
N SER A 55 -2.97 3.10 -21.26
CA SER A 55 -3.66 3.90 -20.23
C SER A 55 -3.10 5.32 -20.12
N ARG A 56 -1.80 5.51 -20.40
CA ARG A 56 -1.09 6.80 -20.36
C ARG A 56 0.13 6.74 -21.27
N PHE A 57 0.69 7.89 -21.60
CA PHE A 57 1.99 7.98 -22.26
C PHE A 57 3.12 7.53 -21.31
N ILE A 58 4.15 6.94 -21.89
CA ILE A 58 5.34 6.52 -21.15
C ILE A 58 6.24 7.73 -20.96
N GLN A 59 6.54 8.06 -19.70
CA GLN A 59 7.46 9.12 -19.35
C GLN A 59 8.82 8.53 -19.00
N GLY A 60 9.89 9.10 -19.56
CA GLY A 60 11.26 8.69 -19.30
C GLY A 60 11.68 7.39 -19.97
N LYS A 61 12.78 6.79 -19.49
CA LYS A 61 13.39 5.59 -20.05
C LYS A 61 12.75 4.33 -19.46
N ALA A 62 12.19 3.48 -20.30
CA ALA A 62 11.70 2.18 -19.88
C ALA A 62 12.84 1.26 -19.41
N LYS A 63 12.76 0.70 -18.22
CA LYS A 63 13.80 -0.14 -17.58
C LYS A 63 13.48 -1.62 -17.65
N ASN A 64 12.23 -1.99 -17.48
CA ASN A 64 11.77 -3.36 -17.61
C ASN A 64 10.26 -3.42 -17.82
N VAL A 65 9.82 -4.57 -18.30
CA VAL A 65 8.42 -4.88 -18.55
C VAL A 65 8.03 -6.13 -17.78
N THR A 66 6.90 -6.08 -17.10
CA THR A 66 6.31 -7.25 -16.45
C THR A 66 4.95 -7.52 -17.04
N VAL A 67 4.74 -8.73 -17.53
CA VAL A 67 3.45 -9.21 -17.99
C VAL A 67 2.84 -10.08 -16.92
N SER A 68 1.59 -9.82 -16.56
CA SER A 68 0.89 -10.58 -15.53
C SER A 68 -0.54 -10.92 -15.94
N ARG A 69 -0.98 -12.12 -15.59
CA ARG A 69 -2.34 -12.57 -15.81
C ARG A 69 -3.19 -12.23 -14.58
N GLN A 70 -4.30 -11.55 -14.81
CA GLN A 70 -5.31 -11.31 -13.78
C GLN A 70 -6.61 -12.04 -14.13
N ALA A 71 -7.63 -11.93 -13.28
CA ALA A 71 -8.89 -12.64 -13.47
C ALA A 71 -9.70 -12.17 -14.71
N ASP A 72 -9.46 -10.94 -15.16
CA ASP A 72 -10.13 -10.26 -16.25
C ASP A 72 -9.28 -10.11 -17.53
N GLY A 73 -7.99 -10.49 -17.48
CA GLY A 73 -7.13 -10.44 -18.67
C GLY A 73 -5.63 -10.36 -18.35
N TRP A 74 -4.87 -10.08 -19.40
CA TRP A 74 -3.43 -9.85 -19.30
C TRP A 74 -3.13 -8.38 -19.15
N TYR A 75 -2.16 -8.08 -18.30
CA TYR A 75 -1.70 -6.73 -18.00
C TYR A 75 -0.21 -6.63 -18.27
N VAL A 76 0.19 -5.51 -18.85
CA VAL A 76 1.58 -5.12 -18.98
C VAL A 76 1.87 -3.97 -18.02
N SER A 77 2.92 -4.11 -17.23
CA SER A 77 3.46 -3.07 -16.36
C SER A 77 4.84 -2.68 -16.84
N ILE A 78 5.01 -1.42 -17.19
CA ILE A 78 6.25 -0.87 -17.71
C ILE A 78 6.86 -0.02 -16.61
N GLN A 79 8.03 -0.42 -16.12
CA GLN A 79 8.78 0.39 -15.17
C GLN A 79 9.61 1.41 -15.95
N THR A 80 9.45 2.67 -15.57
CA THR A 80 10.21 3.77 -16.18
C THR A 80 11.07 4.48 -15.14
N GLU A 81 12.10 5.13 -15.60
CA GLU A 81 12.96 6.01 -14.83
C GLU A 81 13.01 7.37 -15.55
N TYR A 82 12.69 8.41 -14.84
CA TYR A 82 12.79 9.78 -15.33
C TYR A 82 13.12 10.72 -14.16
N GLU A 83 13.84 11.76 -14.47
CA GLU A 83 14.11 12.84 -13.54
C GLU A 83 12.92 13.80 -13.55
N MET A 84 12.52 14.24 -12.38
CA MET A 84 11.45 15.20 -12.20
C MET A 84 11.82 16.12 -11.06
N GLU A 85 11.79 17.41 -11.34
CA GLU A 85 11.80 18.43 -10.30
C GLU A 85 10.38 18.57 -9.76
N PRO A 86 10.13 18.27 -8.48
CA PRO A 86 8.81 18.47 -7.92
C PRO A 86 8.41 19.95 -7.98
N PRO A 87 7.18 20.28 -8.40
CA PRO A 87 6.70 21.66 -8.37
C PRO A 87 6.66 22.16 -6.93
N LYS A 88 6.76 23.48 -6.73
CA LYS A 88 6.48 24.08 -5.42
C LYS A 88 5.00 23.95 -5.11
N HIS A 89 4.68 23.37 -3.97
CA HIS A 89 3.30 23.21 -3.51
C HIS A 89 2.94 24.32 -2.52
N ALA A 90 1.89 25.09 -2.82
CA ALA A 90 1.45 26.23 -2.00
C ALA A 90 0.30 25.88 -1.02
N GLY A 91 -0.06 24.61 -0.86
CA GLY A 91 -1.15 24.20 0.00
C GLY A 91 -0.80 24.20 1.48
N ASP A 92 -1.83 24.28 2.31
CA ASP A 92 -1.70 24.27 3.77
C ASP A 92 -1.29 22.89 4.32
N SER A 93 -0.98 22.86 5.62
CA SER A 93 -0.72 21.62 6.35
C SER A 93 -2.02 20.96 6.84
N VAL A 94 -2.07 19.62 6.80
CA VAL A 94 -3.24 18.84 7.25
C VAL A 94 -2.85 17.61 8.07
N GLY A 95 -3.61 17.31 9.12
CA GLY A 95 -3.56 16.06 9.86
C GLY A 95 -4.63 15.09 9.37
N ILE A 96 -4.32 13.80 9.32
CA ILE A 96 -5.23 12.73 8.87
C ILE A 96 -5.40 11.70 9.98
N ASP A 97 -6.62 11.55 10.47
CA ASP A 97 -7.05 10.45 11.33
C ASP A 97 -7.74 9.36 10.50
N MET A 98 -7.30 8.09 10.66
CA MET A 98 -7.83 6.94 9.90
C MET A 98 -8.88 6.20 10.70
N GLY A 99 -10.03 5.92 10.09
CA GLY A 99 -11.13 5.25 10.76
C GLY A 99 -11.78 4.11 9.98
N CYS A 100 -12.62 3.34 10.67
CA CYS A 100 -13.44 2.28 10.03
C CYS A 100 -14.88 2.76 9.72
N VAL A 101 -15.39 3.74 10.44
CA VAL A 101 -16.70 4.35 10.20
C VAL A 101 -16.58 5.37 9.08
N ARG A 102 -15.65 6.30 9.22
CA ARG A 102 -15.15 7.15 8.15
C ARG A 102 -13.82 6.60 7.66
N PHE A 103 -13.54 6.69 6.37
CA PHE A 103 -12.25 6.23 5.84
C PHE A 103 -11.09 7.03 6.42
N CYS A 104 -11.20 8.34 6.37
CA CYS A 104 -10.31 9.26 7.09
C CYS A 104 -11.04 10.59 7.36
N THR A 105 -10.60 11.28 8.41
CA THR A 105 -11.04 12.62 8.78
C THR A 105 -9.81 13.53 8.78
N LEU A 106 -9.96 14.72 8.19
CA LEU A 106 -8.91 15.73 8.11
C LEU A 106 -9.05 16.75 9.23
N SER A 107 -7.96 17.43 9.56
CA SER A 107 -7.93 18.46 10.62
C SER A 107 -8.71 19.73 10.26
N ASP A 108 -9.07 19.92 8.99
CA ASP A 108 -9.96 21.00 8.52
C ASP A 108 -11.46 20.66 8.66
N GLY A 109 -11.78 19.47 9.18
CA GLY A 109 -13.15 18.97 9.32
C GLY A 109 -13.66 18.18 8.12
N THR A 110 -12.95 18.15 7.01
CA THR A 110 -13.29 17.33 5.84
C THR A 110 -13.17 15.85 6.19
N PHE A 111 -14.07 15.02 5.67
CA PHE A 111 -14.01 13.57 5.86
C PHE A 111 -14.35 12.83 4.56
N PHE A 112 -13.88 11.60 4.47
CA PHE A 112 -14.15 10.70 3.36
C PHE A 112 -14.84 9.44 3.87
N GLU A 113 -15.96 9.11 3.23
CA GLU A 113 -16.69 7.89 3.53
C GLU A 113 -16.00 6.66 2.96
N PRO A 114 -16.05 5.49 3.63
CA PRO A 114 -15.43 4.27 3.11
C PRO A 114 -16.17 3.75 1.87
N CYS A 115 -15.42 3.30 0.86
CA CYS A 115 -16.02 2.73 -0.35
C CYS A 115 -16.83 1.44 -0.09
N GLY A 116 -16.47 0.68 0.95
CA GLY A 116 -17.15 -0.55 1.38
C GLY A 116 -17.20 -1.60 0.28
N ALA A 117 -16.18 -1.68 -0.59
CA ALA A 117 -16.19 -2.52 -1.79
C ALA A 117 -16.45 -3.99 -1.50
N LEU A 118 -15.78 -4.55 -0.48
CA LEU A 118 -16.02 -5.91 -0.03
C LEU A 118 -17.38 -6.03 0.68
N LYS A 119 -17.71 -5.13 1.62
CA LYS A 119 -18.95 -5.14 2.37
C LYS A 119 -20.18 -5.22 1.44
N LYS A 120 -20.23 -4.37 0.41
CA LYS A 120 -21.31 -4.36 -0.60
C LYS A 120 -21.41 -5.66 -1.39
N SER A 121 -20.29 -6.37 -1.57
CA SER A 121 -20.19 -7.61 -2.37
C SER A 121 -20.31 -8.89 -1.56
N LEU A 122 -20.30 -8.84 -0.21
CA LEU A 122 -20.23 -10.04 0.66
C LEU A 122 -21.38 -11.03 0.42
N LYS A 123 -22.61 -10.57 0.33
CA LYS A 123 -23.78 -11.46 0.08
C LYS A 123 -23.67 -12.20 -1.25
N LYS A 124 -23.25 -11.49 -2.32
CA LYS A 124 -23.02 -12.06 -3.64
C LYS A 124 -21.86 -13.08 -3.61
N LEU A 125 -20.75 -12.71 -3.00
CA LEU A 125 -19.57 -13.57 -2.86
C LEU A 125 -19.91 -14.87 -2.11
N ALA A 126 -20.57 -14.78 -0.96
CA ALA A 126 -20.97 -15.94 -0.17
C ALA A 126 -21.90 -16.90 -0.94
N ARG A 127 -22.86 -16.35 -1.70
CA ARG A 127 -23.74 -17.13 -2.57
C ARG A 127 -22.94 -17.87 -3.66
N MET A 128 -22.01 -17.18 -4.31
CA MET A 128 -21.17 -17.76 -5.35
C MET A 128 -20.23 -18.84 -4.79
N GLN A 129 -19.67 -18.65 -3.62
CA GLN A 129 -18.81 -19.62 -2.95
C GLN A 129 -19.60 -20.87 -2.51
N ARG A 130 -20.80 -20.72 -1.93
CA ARG A 130 -21.68 -21.85 -1.60
C ARG A 130 -22.05 -22.66 -2.86
N ARG A 131 -22.35 -21.98 -3.96
CA ARG A 131 -22.60 -22.66 -5.24
C ARG A 131 -21.35 -23.42 -5.72
N LEU A 132 -20.16 -22.84 -5.64
CA LEU A 132 -18.90 -23.51 -6.01
C LEU A 132 -18.64 -24.76 -5.18
N ALA A 133 -18.92 -24.70 -3.86
CA ALA A 133 -18.72 -25.83 -2.94
C ALA A 133 -19.57 -27.06 -3.27
N ARG A 134 -20.74 -26.86 -3.89
CA ARG A 134 -21.66 -27.94 -4.31
C ARG A 134 -21.34 -28.54 -5.67
N MET A 135 -20.39 -27.94 -6.44
CA MET A 135 -20.05 -28.41 -7.77
C MET A 135 -18.95 -29.46 -7.74
N GLN A 136 -19.00 -30.40 -8.68
CA GLN A 136 -17.90 -31.34 -8.90
C GLN A 136 -16.59 -30.58 -9.17
N LYS A 137 -15.60 -30.80 -8.31
CA LYS A 137 -14.28 -30.17 -8.41
C LYS A 137 -13.64 -30.48 -9.76
N PHE A 138 -13.01 -29.45 -10.35
CA PHE A 138 -12.32 -29.52 -11.63
C PHE A 138 -13.20 -29.71 -12.88
N GLY A 139 -14.50 -29.87 -12.75
CA GLY A 139 -15.44 -29.90 -13.88
C GLY A 139 -15.54 -28.54 -14.59
N LYS A 140 -16.09 -28.53 -15.82
CA LYS A 140 -16.25 -27.29 -16.61
C LYS A 140 -17.01 -26.20 -15.86
N ASN A 141 -18.12 -26.54 -15.21
CA ASN A 141 -18.95 -25.59 -14.48
C ASN A 141 -18.24 -25.07 -13.21
N TRP A 142 -17.50 -25.91 -12.50
CA TRP A 142 -16.67 -25.50 -11.36
C TRP A 142 -15.60 -24.48 -11.78
N ARG A 143 -14.91 -24.73 -12.90
CA ARG A 143 -13.89 -23.78 -13.44
C ARG A 143 -14.52 -22.45 -13.84
N LYS A 144 -15.70 -22.46 -14.49
CA LYS A 144 -16.45 -21.24 -14.82
C LYS A 144 -16.85 -20.46 -13.57
N GLN A 145 -17.36 -21.15 -12.55
CA GLN A 145 -17.77 -20.52 -11.29
C GLN A 145 -16.57 -19.97 -10.53
N LYS A 146 -15.45 -20.69 -10.46
CA LYS A 146 -14.19 -20.23 -9.86
C LYS A 146 -13.68 -18.96 -10.57
N ALA A 147 -13.70 -18.93 -11.90
CA ALA A 147 -13.31 -17.75 -12.67
C ALA A 147 -14.26 -16.55 -12.43
N ALA A 148 -15.56 -16.78 -12.26
CA ALA A 148 -16.52 -15.72 -11.92
C ALA A 148 -16.25 -15.14 -10.52
N ILE A 149 -15.92 -15.98 -9.55
CA ILE A 149 -15.51 -15.53 -8.20
C ILE A 149 -14.22 -14.71 -8.27
N ALA A 150 -13.23 -15.16 -9.04
CA ALA A 150 -11.97 -14.44 -9.22
C ALA A 150 -12.20 -13.06 -9.85
N ARG A 151 -13.07 -12.95 -10.86
CA ARG A 151 -13.47 -11.66 -11.44
C ARG A 151 -14.17 -10.74 -10.44
N LEU A 152 -15.03 -11.29 -9.57
CA LEU A 152 -15.67 -10.50 -8.52
C LEU A 152 -14.63 -9.95 -7.52
N HIS A 153 -13.66 -10.75 -7.10
CA HIS A 153 -12.55 -10.27 -6.26
C HIS A 153 -11.71 -9.20 -6.95
N GLN A 154 -11.44 -9.36 -8.24
CA GLN A 154 -10.73 -8.35 -9.04
C GLN A 154 -11.52 -7.04 -9.10
N HIS A 155 -12.83 -7.12 -9.34
CA HIS A 155 -13.71 -5.94 -9.32
C HIS A 155 -13.67 -5.22 -7.97
N ILE A 156 -13.81 -5.95 -6.85
CA ILE A 156 -13.71 -5.39 -5.50
C ILE A 156 -12.36 -4.67 -5.28
N ALA A 157 -11.28 -5.29 -5.72
CA ALA A 157 -9.93 -4.71 -5.63
C ALA A 157 -9.80 -3.44 -6.50
N ASN A 158 -10.38 -3.43 -7.69
CA ASN A 158 -10.36 -2.29 -8.60
C ASN A 158 -11.17 -1.10 -8.05
N VAL A 159 -12.36 -1.34 -7.50
CA VAL A 159 -13.19 -0.30 -6.86
C VAL A 159 -12.44 0.33 -5.68
N ARG A 160 -11.80 -0.49 -4.82
CA ARG A 160 -11.00 0.02 -3.71
C ARG A 160 -9.81 0.85 -4.20
N ARG A 161 -9.13 0.37 -5.23
CA ARG A 161 -7.98 1.09 -5.83
C ARG A 161 -8.40 2.43 -6.40
N ASP A 162 -9.47 2.50 -7.17
CA ASP A 162 -10.01 3.74 -7.74
C ASP A 162 -10.37 4.75 -6.66
N PHE A 163 -11.06 4.29 -5.61
CA PHE A 163 -11.40 5.13 -4.45
C PHE A 163 -10.13 5.70 -3.79
N ILE A 164 -9.14 4.85 -3.48
CA ILE A 164 -7.88 5.26 -2.86
C ILE A 164 -7.12 6.25 -3.76
N GLU A 165 -7.10 6.01 -5.07
CA GLU A 165 -6.47 6.93 -6.03
C GLU A 165 -7.13 8.31 -6.02
N LYS A 166 -8.46 8.37 -5.96
CA LYS A 166 -9.21 9.63 -5.92
C LYS A 166 -8.99 10.39 -4.61
N VAL A 167 -9.14 9.71 -3.46
CA VAL A 167 -8.97 10.34 -2.15
C VAL A 167 -7.54 10.84 -1.95
N SER A 168 -6.53 10.00 -2.22
CA SER A 168 -5.13 10.41 -2.08
C SER A 168 -4.76 11.55 -3.02
N LEU A 169 -5.32 11.60 -4.24
CA LEU A 169 -5.09 12.72 -5.16
C LEU A 169 -5.74 14.01 -4.66
N ASN A 170 -6.97 13.93 -4.14
CA ASN A 170 -7.66 15.09 -3.59
C ASN A 170 -6.88 15.71 -2.43
N ILE A 171 -6.43 14.89 -1.47
CA ILE A 171 -5.66 15.37 -0.32
C ILE A 171 -4.33 15.99 -0.78
N CYS A 172 -3.56 15.30 -1.63
CA CYS A 172 -2.25 15.79 -2.09
C CYS A 172 -2.33 17.02 -3.03
N LYS A 173 -3.48 17.31 -3.64
CA LYS A 173 -3.66 18.53 -4.43
C LYS A 173 -3.89 19.77 -3.56
N ASN A 174 -4.52 19.59 -2.42
CA ASN A 174 -4.95 20.69 -1.57
C ASN A 174 -3.98 20.99 -0.43
N HIS A 175 -3.09 20.05 -0.09
CA HIS A 175 -2.21 20.17 1.08
C HIS A 175 -0.77 19.83 0.73
N ALA A 176 0.16 20.71 1.12
CA ALA A 176 1.60 20.54 0.92
C ALA A 176 2.22 19.64 2.00
N GLU A 177 1.83 19.85 3.26
CA GLU A 177 2.35 19.10 4.41
C GLU A 177 1.25 18.23 5.00
N ILE A 178 1.43 16.92 4.94
CA ILE A 178 0.44 15.94 5.35
C ILE A 178 0.97 15.13 6.52
N PHE A 179 0.25 15.17 7.65
CA PHE A 179 0.61 14.44 8.85
C PHE A 179 -0.33 13.26 9.07
N ARG A 180 0.19 12.08 9.31
CA ARG A 180 -0.58 10.87 9.60
C ARG A 180 0.05 10.04 10.71
N GLU A 181 -0.72 9.21 11.37
CA GLU A 181 -0.19 8.25 12.35
C GLU A 181 0.63 7.13 11.68
N ASP A 182 1.66 6.67 12.40
CA ASP A 182 2.43 5.46 12.04
C ASP A 182 1.66 4.20 12.45
N LEU A 183 0.58 3.89 11.76
CA LEU A 183 -0.25 2.73 12.04
C LEU A 183 0.40 1.43 11.56
N LYS A 184 0.70 0.54 12.48
CA LYS A 184 1.22 -0.81 12.18
C LYS A 184 0.07 -1.75 11.80
N VAL A 185 -0.51 -1.55 10.61
CA VAL A 185 -1.70 -2.28 10.11
C VAL A 185 -1.55 -3.80 10.26
N LYS A 186 -0.37 -4.35 10.01
CA LYS A 186 -0.08 -5.79 10.17
C LYS A 186 -0.32 -6.25 11.62
N ASN A 187 0.15 -5.48 12.60
CA ASN A 187 -0.04 -5.81 14.01
C ASN A 187 -1.50 -5.62 14.43
N MET A 188 -2.15 -4.55 13.94
CA MET A 188 -3.56 -4.27 14.21
C MET A 188 -4.48 -5.38 13.70
N THR A 189 -4.11 -6.05 12.59
CA THR A 189 -4.89 -7.12 11.96
C THR A 189 -4.39 -8.53 12.31
N ALA A 190 -3.53 -8.67 13.30
CA ALA A 190 -3.09 -9.98 13.78
C ALA A 190 -4.28 -10.83 14.28
N SER A 191 -4.15 -12.15 14.12
CA SER A 191 -5.18 -13.10 14.55
C SER A 191 -5.25 -13.16 16.08
N ALA A 192 -6.46 -13.27 16.62
CA ALA A 192 -6.69 -13.50 18.05
C ALA A 192 -6.98 -14.97 18.38
N LYS A 193 -6.66 -15.92 17.48
CA LYS A 193 -6.97 -17.34 17.68
C LYS A 193 -6.24 -17.97 18.88
N GLY A 194 -5.07 -17.44 19.24
CA GLY A 194 -4.20 -18.06 20.23
C GLY A 194 -3.54 -19.33 19.68
N THR A 195 -3.05 -20.15 20.61
CA THR A 195 -2.50 -21.50 20.36
C THR A 195 -3.51 -22.59 20.80
N VAL A 196 -3.18 -23.86 20.61
CA VAL A 196 -4.00 -24.98 21.12
C VAL A 196 -4.00 -24.99 22.66
N GLU A 197 -2.87 -24.66 23.26
CA GLU A 197 -2.67 -24.66 24.72
C GLU A 197 -3.30 -23.39 25.37
N VAL A 198 -3.26 -22.23 24.67
CA VAL A 198 -3.85 -20.98 25.14
C VAL A 198 -4.78 -20.43 24.05
N PRO A 199 -6.05 -20.90 24.01
CA PRO A 199 -7.03 -20.45 23.04
C PRO A 199 -7.34 -18.96 23.20
N GLY A 200 -7.44 -18.29 22.07
CA GLY A 200 -7.75 -16.85 22.06
C GLY A 200 -9.20 -16.54 22.40
N SER A 201 -9.43 -15.36 22.97
CA SER A 201 -10.76 -14.86 23.28
C SER A 201 -11.28 -13.90 22.21
N ARG A 202 -12.61 -13.73 22.10
CA ARG A 202 -13.29 -12.79 21.19
C ARG A 202 -12.84 -12.88 19.71
N VAL A 203 -12.47 -14.09 19.25
CA VAL A 203 -11.91 -14.33 17.92
C VAL A 203 -12.83 -13.86 16.80
N ALA A 204 -14.15 -14.05 16.93
CA ALA A 204 -15.13 -13.62 15.93
C ALA A 204 -15.19 -12.07 15.80
N GLN A 205 -15.21 -11.36 16.93
CA GLN A 205 -15.19 -9.89 16.96
C GLN A 205 -13.90 -9.35 16.32
N LYS A 206 -12.74 -9.90 16.72
CA LYS A 206 -11.43 -9.52 16.17
C LYS A 206 -11.36 -9.79 14.68
N SER A 207 -11.88 -10.94 14.21
CA SER A 207 -11.96 -11.26 12.78
C SER A 207 -12.83 -10.27 12.01
N GLY A 208 -13.96 -9.84 12.59
CA GLY A 208 -14.83 -8.80 12.03
C GLY A 208 -14.10 -7.47 11.89
N LEU A 209 -13.43 -7.00 12.95
CA LEU A 209 -12.62 -5.78 12.96
C LEU A 209 -11.47 -5.87 11.93
N ASN A 210 -10.73 -6.98 11.91
CA ASN A 210 -9.64 -7.19 10.96
C ASN A 210 -10.15 -7.09 9.51
N ARG A 211 -11.32 -7.66 9.22
CA ARG A 211 -11.95 -7.57 7.90
C ARG A 211 -12.30 -6.12 7.56
N SER A 212 -12.83 -5.36 8.51
CA SER A 212 -13.16 -3.95 8.34
C SER A 212 -11.90 -3.12 8.02
N ILE A 213 -10.84 -3.26 8.81
CA ILE A 213 -9.56 -2.56 8.60
C ILE A 213 -8.95 -2.93 7.23
N LEU A 214 -8.91 -4.22 6.89
CA LEU A 214 -8.33 -4.70 5.63
C LEU A 214 -9.16 -4.26 4.41
N ASP A 215 -10.49 -4.10 4.55
CA ASP A 215 -11.33 -3.58 3.45
C ASP A 215 -11.07 -2.10 3.17
N GLN A 216 -10.61 -1.33 4.14
CA GLN A 216 -10.21 0.07 3.92
C GLN A 216 -8.96 0.19 3.03
N GLY A 217 -7.99 -0.74 3.16
CA GLY A 217 -6.77 -0.72 2.37
C GLY A 217 -5.79 0.38 2.77
N TRP A 218 -5.69 0.73 4.04
CA TRP A 218 -4.83 1.81 4.57
C TRP A 218 -3.39 1.73 4.10
N GLY A 219 -2.78 0.53 4.06
CA GLY A 219 -1.41 0.38 3.57
C GLY A 219 -1.24 0.82 2.10
N MET A 220 -2.24 0.53 1.25
CA MET A 220 -2.25 1.01 -0.14
C MET A 220 -2.45 2.53 -0.19
N PHE A 221 -3.34 3.06 0.63
CA PHE A 221 -3.58 4.50 0.73
C PHE A 221 -2.32 5.27 1.13
N PHE A 222 -1.61 4.83 2.17
CA PHE A 222 -0.37 5.45 2.61
C PHE A 222 0.68 5.46 1.50
N SER A 223 0.93 4.31 0.85
CA SER A 223 1.87 4.24 -0.27
C SER A 223 1.50 5.17 -1.44
N LYS A 224 0.20 5.34 -1.70
CA LYS A 224 -0.28 6.26 -2.74
C LYS A 224 -0.18 7.72 -2.32
N LEU A 225 -0.44 8.00 -1.06
CA LEU A 225 -0.31 9.33 -0.48
C LEU A 225 1.14 9.81 -0.55
N ASP A 226 2.09 8.98 -0.06
CA ASP A 226 3.52 9.26 -0.05
C ASP A 226 4.04 9.56 -1.48
N TRP A 227 3.68 8.70 -2.44
CA TRP A 227 4.11 8.88 -3.83
C TRP A 227 3.51 10.11 -4.51
N LYS A 228 2.22 10.40 -4.25
CA LYS A 228 1.55 11.55 -4.87
C LYS A 228 1.97 12.87 -4.25
N ALA A 229 2.14 12.92 -2.94
CA ALA A 229 2.64 14.11 -2.26
C ALA A 229 4.01 14.50 -2.84
N LEU A 230 4.96 13.57 -2.89
CA LEU A 230 6.27 13.81 -3.48
C LEU A 230 6.19 14.33 -4.93
N ARG A 231 5.32 13.72 -5.74
CA ARG A 231 5.15 14.12 -7.15
C ARG A 231 4.53 15.50 -7.32
N LEU A 232 3.71 15.94 -6.37
CA LEU A 232 3.07 17.25 -6.38
C LEU A 232 3.85 18.31 -5.59
N GLY A 233 5.05 17.98 -5.08
CA GLY A 233 5.91 18.89 -4.33
C GLY A 233 5.54 19.04 -2.85
N GLY A 234 4.69 18.16 -2.33
CA GLY A 234 4.34 18.09 -0.91
C GLY A 234 5.06 16.95 -0.18
N HIS A 235 4.88 16.90 1.14
CA HIS A 235 5.52 15.92 2.01
C HIS A 235 4.51 15.22 2.91
N VAL A 236 4.79 13.95 3.24
CA VAL A 236 4.00 13.16 4.20
C VAL A 236 4.87 12.81 5.39
N HIS A 237 4.41 13.21 6.57
CA HIS A 237 5.08 12.96 7.85
C HIS A 237 4.28 11.97 8.67
N THR A 238 5.00 11.11 9.40
CA THR A 238 4.39 10.15 10.31
C THR A 238 4.62 10.55 11.75
N VAL A 239 3.56 10.46 12.56
CA VAL A 239 3.63 10.75 13.99
C VAL A 239 3.29 9.51 14.81
N PRO A 240 3.83 9.39 16.04
CA PRO A 240 3.46 8.32 16.96
C PRO A 240 1.96 8.39 17.31
N PRO A 241 1.22 7.24 17.30
CA PRO A 241 -0.23 7.23 17.50
C PRO A 241 -0.70 7.35 18.96
N GLN A 242 0.23 7.39 19.94
CA GLN A 242 -0.11 7.40 21.36
C GLN A 242 -0.85 8.68 21.75
N ASN A 243 -2.03 8.52 22.38
CA ASN A 243 -2.85 9.60 22.94
C ASN A 243 -3.36 10.67 21.96
N THR A 244 -3.20 10.55 20.66
CA THR A 244 -3.71 11.51 19.66
C THR A 244 -5.21 11.74 19.82
N SER A 245 -5.99 10.70 20.09
CA SER A 245 -7.44 10.76 20.30
C SER A 245 -7.88 11.16 21.73
N ARG A 246 -6.95 11.36 22.66
CA ARG A 246 -7.23 11.63 24.09
C ARG A 246 -6.67 12.96 24.59
N THR A 247 -5.84 13.60 23.82
CA THR A 247 -5.23 14.89 24.13
C THR A 247 -6.20 16.02 23.78
N CYS A 248 -6.40 16.96 24.68
CA CYS A 248 -7.14 18.17 24.36
C CYS A 248 -6.28 19.13 23.54
N PRO A 249 -6.75 19.59 22.36
CA PRO A 249 -5.97 20.51 21.53
C PRO A 249 -5.84 21.92 22.13
N ILE A 250 -6.68 22.28 23.10
CA ILE A 250 -6.68 23.61 23.72
C ILE A 250 -5.79 23.66 24.96
N CYS A 251 -5.94 22.73 25.92
CA CYS A 251 -5.23 22.78 27.19
C CYS A 251 -4.17 21.68 27.36
N GLY A 252 -3.99 20.80 26.37
CA GLY A 252 -3.01 19.72 26.42
C GLY A 252 -3.37 18.57 27.39
N CYS A 253 -4.48 18.64 28.13
CA CYS A 253 -4.88 17.59 29.08
C CYS A 253 -5.08 16.25 28.39
N VAL A 254 -4.40 15.20 28.88
CA VAL A 254 -4.48 13.84 28.36
C VAL A 254 -5.29 12.98 29.33
N SER A 255 -6.52 12.59 28.93
CA SER A 255 -7.36 11.72 29.74
C SER A 255 -8.15 10.74 28.87
N LYS A 256 -8.39 9.54 29.40
CA LYS A 256 -9.32 8.56 28.78
C LYS A 256 -10.74 9.10 28.75
N ASP A 257 -11.12 9.88 29.74
CA ASP A 257 -12.46 10.45 29.90
C ASP A 257 -12.77 11.60 28.95
N ASN A 258 -11.76 12.15 28.29
CA ASN A 258 -11.94 13.13 27.22
C ASN A 258 -12.69 12.53 26.01
N ARG A 259 -12.63 11.21 25.80
CA ARG A 259 -13.32 10.50 24.71
C ARG A 259 -14.16 9.34 25.27
N LYS A 260 -15.33 9.65 25.79
CA LYS A 260 -16.30 8.64 26.28
C LYS A 260 -17.02 7.92 25.16
N THR A 261 -17.25 8.59 24.04
CA THR A 261 -17.88 8.02 22.84
C THR A 261 -16.96 8.10 21.63
N GLN A 262 -17.31 7.39 20.57
CA GLN A 262 -16.53 7.42 19.33
C GLN A 262 -16.65 8.76 18.60
N ALA A 263 -17.79 9.44 18.72
CA ALA A 263 -18.09 10.65 17.97
C ALA A 263 -17.79 11.95 18.73
N LEU A 264 -17.90 11.95 20.06
CA LEU A 264 -17.82 13.15 20.88
C LEU A 264 -16.55 13.16 21.74
N PHE A 265 -15.78 14.22 21.57
CA PHE A 265 -14.69 14.62 22.46
C PHE A 265 -15.19 15.72 23.42
N LYS A 266 -14.93 15.56 24.72
CA LYS A 266 -15.20 16.58 25.74
C LYS A 266 -14.08 16.57 26.77
N CYS A 267 -13.28 17.62 26.82
CA CYS A 267 -12.18 17.74 27.77
C CYS A 267 -12.69 17.82 29.21
N VAL A 268 -12.16 16.99 30.09
CA VAL A 268 -12.50 16.98 31.52
C VAL A 268 -11.91 18.16 32.28
N SER A 269 -10.85 18.79 31.73
CA SER A 269 -10.16 19.91 32.37
C SER A 269 -10.73 21.27 31.96
N CYS A 270 -10.77 21.58 30.66
CA CYS A 270 -11.18 22.89 30.15
C CYS A 270 -12.57 22.92 29.54
N GLY A 271 -13.27 21.79 29.46
CA GLY A 271 -14.64 21.72 28.92
C GLY A 271 -14.71 21.78 27.38
N HIS A 272 -13.61 21.92 26.65
CA HIS A 272 -13.60 21.95 25.18
C HIS A 272 -14.32 20.74 24.60
N GLN A 273 -15.21 20.98 23.63
CA GLN A 273 -16.01 19.95 22.95
C GLN A 273 -15.80 20.01 21.45
N GLY A 274 -15.84 18.84 20.80
CA GLY A 274 -15.71 18.73 19.36
C GLY A 274 -15.96 17.31 18.85
N ASN A 275 -15.95 17.14 17.51
CA ASN A 275 -15.96 15.81 16.92
C ASN A 275 -14.63 15.10 17.22
N ALA A 276 -14.70 13.90 17.78
CA ALA A 276 -13.51 13.17 18.27
C ALA A 276 -12.50 12.84 17.17
N ASP A 277 -12.96 12.58 15.93
CA ASP A 277 -12.07 12.26 14.82
C ASP A 277 -11.40 13.53 14.28
N VAL A 278 -12.09 14.68 14.28
CA VAL A 278 -11.50 15.99 13.93
C VAL A 278 -10.46 16.40 14.98
N VAL A 279 -10.78 16.25 16.28
CA VAL A 279 -9.84 16.53 17.37
C VAL A 279 -8.58 15.66 17.25
N ALA A 280 -8.74 14.36 16.93
CA ALA A 280 -7.60 13.48 16.69
C ALA A 280 -6.75 13.96 15.51
N ALA A 281 -7.37 14.34 14.39
CA ALA A 281 -6.67 14.86 13.22
C ALA A 281 -5.93 16.17 13.51
N ILE A 282 -6.49 17.08 14.30
CA ILE A 282 -5.82 18.30 14.77
C ILE A 282 -4.59 17.94 15.61
N ASN A 283 -4.72 17.04 16.58
CA ASN A 283 -3.60 16.60 17.41
C ASN A 283 -2.48 15.92 16.60
N ILE A 284 -2.83 15.15 15.55
CA ILE A 284 -1.88 14.57 14.61
C ILE A 284 -1.09 15.67 13.88
N LYS A 285 -1.80 16.69 13.38
CA LYS A 285 -1.20 17.83 12.70
C LYS A 285 -0.23 18.59 13.63
N GLU A 286 -0.69 19.00 14.80
CA GLU A 286 0.11 19.82 15.73
C GLU A 286 1.33 19.04 16.25
N ARG A 287 1.19 17.75 16.55
CA ARG A 287 2.32 16.87 16.89
C ARG A 287 3.36 16.80 15.78
N GLY A 288 2.90 16.65 14.52
CA GLY A 288 3.78 16.62 13.36
C GLY A 288 4.52 17.95 13.14
N ARG A 289 3.83 19.06 13.28
CA ARG A 289 4.44 20.40 13.21
C ARG A 289 5.49 20.63 14.30
N GLY A 290 5.20 20.20 15.52
CA GLY A 290 6.16 20.25 16.63
C GLY A 290 7.42 19.43 16.34
N SER A 291 7.27 18.23 15.81
CA SER A 291 8.41 17.38 15.41
C SER A 291 9.26 17.99 14.29
N LEU A 292 8.64 18.66 13.33
CA LEU A 292 9.35 19.39 12.26
C LEU A 292 10.17 20.56 12.84
N ALA A 293 9.59 21.32 13.75
CA ALA A 293 10.26 22.44 14.40
C ALA A 293 11.48 22.00 15.23
N CYS A 294 11.44 20.78 15.80
CA CYS A 294 12.55 20.20 16.58
C CYS A 294 13.58 19.42 15.74
N GLY A 295 13.54 19.47 14.40
CA GLY A 295 14.55 18.86 13.52
C GLY A 295 14.55 17.31 13.46
N GLU A 296 13.58 16.63 14.06
CA GLU A 296 13.47 15.16 14.03
C GLU A 296 12.98 14.60 12.69
N SER A 297 12.42 15.44 11.85
CA SER A 297 11.72 15.02 10.62
C SER A 297 12.63 14.77 9.44
N GLU A 298 13.78 15.39 9.33
CA GLU A 298 14.70 15.21 8.19
C GLU A 298 15.22 13.77 8.08
N ARG A 299 15.41 13.09 9.22
CA ARG A 299 15.84 11.68 9.24
C ARG A 299 14.77 10.71 8.74
N ASN A 300 13.50 11.03 8.93
CA ASN A 300 12.40 10.16 8.49
C ASN A 300 12.07 10.35 7.01
N ALA A 301 12.19 11.56 6.46
CA ALA A 301 12.00 11.84 5.04
C ALA A 301 13.08 11.13 4.19
N GLN A 302 14.34 11.17 4.63
CA GLN A 302 15.44 10.50 3.97
C GLN A 302 15.33 8.95 3.98
N ALA A 303 14.76 8.39 5.04
CA ALA A 303 14.50 6.96 5.14
C ALA A 303 13.40 6.49 4.16
N GLN A 304 12.42 7.33 3.86
CA GLN A 304 11.31 7.00 2.94
C GLN A 304 11.71 7.09 1.47
N VAL A 305 12.59 8.01 1.09
CA VAL A 305 13.17 8.09 -0.27
C VAL A 305 13.95 6.82 -0.61
N ASN A 306 14.56 6.16 0.38
CA ASN A 306 15.28 4.90 0.21
C ASN A 306 14.36 3.65 0.08
N LEU A 307 13.10 3.72 0.43
CA LEU A 307 12.14 2.62 0.25
C LEU A 307 11.65 2.46 -1.21
N GLY A 308 11.76 3.51 -2.02
CA GLY A 308 11.49 3.46 -3.47
C GLY A 308 12.68 2.99 -4.31
N ARG A 309 13.89 3.00 -3.74
CA ARG A 309 15.07 2.40 -4.35
C ARG A 309 15.13 0.93 -3.94
N SER A 310 14.69 0.03 -4.81
CA SER A 310 15.15 -1.36 -4.73
C SER A 310 16.68 -1.33 -4.62
N LYS A 311 17.23 -1.89 -3.53
CA LYS A 311 18.66 -1.97 -3.27
C LYS A 311 19.37 -2.42 -4.53
N LYS A 312 20.13 -1.53 -5.18
CA LYS A 312 21.18 -1.93 -6.11
C LYS A 312 22.14 -2.84 -5.35
N PRO A 313 22.55 -3.98 -5.89
CA PRO A 313 23.72 -4.67 -5.36
C PRO A 313 24.89 -3.70 -5.41
N ALA A 314 25.70 -3.66 -4.35
CA ALA A 314 26.94 -2.90 -4.31
C ALA A 314 27.79 -3.25 -5.54
N PRO A 315 28.48 -2.28 -6.16
CA PRO A 315 29.40 -2.58 -7.23
C PRO A 315 30.49 -3.52 -6.68
N ASN A 316 30.69 -4.67 -7.34
CA ASN A 316 31.82 -5.52 -7.12
C ASN A 316 33.06 -4.64 -7.29
N GLN A 317 33.84 -4.48 -6.25
CA GLN A 317 35.25 -4.08 -6.38
C GLN A 317 35.94 -5.21 -7.16
N GLN A 318 36.20 -4.96 -8.40
CA GLN A 318 37.14 -5.76 -9.18
C GLN A 318 38.50 -5.50 -8.54
N GLN A 319 39.03 -6.51 -7.86
CA GLN A 319 40.44 -6.61 -7.56
C GLN A 319 41.15 -6.82 -8.92
N GLU A 320 41.91 -5.84 -9.33
CA GLU A 320 42.93 -5.99 -10.35
C GLU A 320 43.93 -7.04 -9.87
N SER A 321 43.86 -8.23 -10.45
CA SER A 321 44.91 -9.22 -10.37
C SER A 321 45.86 -8.98 -11.53
N THR A 322 47.03 -8.48 -11.20
CA THR A 322 48.22 -8.34 -12.04
C THR A 322 48.57 -9.69 -12.66
N GLU A 323 48.47 -9.79 -13.98
CA GLU A 323 49.01 -10.92 -14.73
C GLU A 323 50.55 -10.87 -14.70
N VAL A 324 51.14 -11.89 -14.11
CA VAL A 324 52.57 -12.22 -14.31
C VAL A 324 52.65 -13.18 -15.48
N ILE A 325 53.17 -12.69 -16.59
CA ILE A 325 53.57 -13.49 -17.75
C ILE A 325 54.80 -14.29 -17.35
N SER A 326 54.74 -15.62 -17.36
CA SER A 326 55.91 -16.45 -17.46
C SER A 326 55.79 -17.37 -18.67
N SER A 327 56.63 -17.09 -19.65
CA SER A 327 56.95 -17.94 -20.77
C SER A 327 57.66 -19.19 -20.29
N ALA A 328 57.30 -20.37 -20.76
CA ALA A 328 58.23 -21.49 -20.96
C ALA A 328 57.67 -22.47 -21.99
N SER A 329 58.45 -22.72 -22.97
CA SER A 329 58.37 -23.66 -24.04
C SER A 329 58.28 -25.12 -23.60
N CYS A 330 57.55 -25.95 -24.23
CA CYS A 330 57.88 -27.13 -25.07
C CYS A 330 56.57 -27.77 -25.53
#